data_bbd5daee0c4a1a66fed56faa7eab8df2
#
_entry.id   bbd5daee0c4a1a66fed56faa7eab8df2
#
_cell.length_a   1.000
_cell.length_b   1.000
_cell.length_c   1.000
_cell.angle_alpha   90.00
_cell.angle_beta   90.00
_cell.angle_gamma   90.00
#
_symmetry.space_group_name_H-M   'P 1'
#
loop_
_entity.id
_entity.type
_entity.pdbx_description
1 polymer ?
#
loop_
_entity_poly.entity_id
_entity_poly.type
_entity_poly.pdbx_seq_one_letter_code
_entity_poly.pdbx_strand_id
1 'polypeptide(L)'
;MTKTVLTSCDKMVRRALYDHGCQTSHQLKTYSNRMYDEDYSVGSIGAALRKLTAKGMAAYSENEKGQKVYWLTEFGRENIKEDAE
;
A
#
# COMPACT_ATOMS: atom_id res chain seq x y z
N MET A 1 7.80 -24.23 2.16
CA MET A 1 7.82 -22.99 1.37
C MET A 1 6.92 -21.94 2.02
N THR A 2 7.46 -20.76 2.18
CA THR A 2 6.73 -19.71 2.87
C THR A 2 5.94 -18.89 1.88
N LYS A 3 4.64 -18.79 2.09
CA LYS A 3 3.83 -17.90 1.28
C LYS A 3 3.89 -16.51 1.89
N THR A 4 3.86 -15.51 1.02
CA THR A 4 3.68 -14.15 1.46
C THR A 4 2.24 -14.00 1.93
N VAL A 5 2.06 -13.71 3.22
CA VAL A 5 0.74 -13.51 3.78
C VAL A 5 0.51 -12.01 3.96
N LEU A 6 -0.51 -11.51 3.28
CA LEU A 6 -0.89 -10.11 3.39
C LEU A 6 -2.18 -10.01 4.20
N THR A 7 -2.19 -9.08 5.14
CA THR A 7 -3.39 -8.78 5.92
C THR A 7 -4.37 -7.98 5.04
N SER A 8 -5.59 -7.79 5.54
CA SER A 8 -6.57 -6.96 4.82
C SER A 8 -6.05 -5.56 4.57
N CYS A 9 -5.35 -4.98 5.56
CA CYS A 9 -4.78 -3.66 5.42
C CYS A 9 -3.70 -3.64 4.32
N ASP A 10 -2.82 -4.65 4.31
CA ASP A 10 -1.76 -4.75 3.31
C ASP A 10 -2.37 -4.82 1.91
N LYS A 11 -3.41 -5.62 1.74
CA LYS A 11 -4.06 -5.77 0.44
C LYS A 11 -4.75 -4.49 -0.01
N MET A 12 -5.38 -3.80 0.92
CA MET A 12 -6.02 -2.52 0.63
C MET A 12 -4.99 -1.49 0.16
N VAL A 13 -3.87 -1.39 0.89
CA VAL A 13 -2.81 -0.44 0.54
C VAL A 13 -2.22 -0.79 -0.82
N ARG A 14 -1.94 -2.06 -1.06
CA ARG A 14 -1.42 -2.52 -2.35
C ARG A 14 -2.37 -2.16 -3.49
N ARG A 15 -3.66 -2.41 -3.29
CA ARG A 15 -4.67 -2.11 -4.31
C ARG A 15 -4.80 -0.61 -4.55
N ALA A 16 -4.77 0.19 -3.48
CA ALA A 16 -4.85 1.64 -3.61
C ALA A 16 -3.67 2.18 -4.41
N LEU A 17 -2.47 1.68 -4.15
CA LEU A 17 -1.30 2.09 -4.92
C LEU A 17 -1.40 1.65 -6.37
N TYR A 18 -1.97 0.47 -6.61
CA TYR A 18 -2.18 -0.02 -7.96
C TYR A 18 -3.15 0.89 -8.73
N ASP A 19 -4.26 1.26 -8.09
CA ASP A 19 -5.30 2.05 -8.74
C ASP A 19 -4.92 3.51 -8.93
N HIS A 20 -4.15 4.07 -8.01
CA HIS A 20 -3.94 5.53 -7.96
C HIS A 20 -2.50 5.98 -8.10
N GLY A 21 -1.57 5.05 -8.14
CA GLY A 21 -0.16 5.38 -8.31
C GLY A 21 0.44 5.92 -7.02
N CYS A 22 1.27 6.95 -7.14
CA CYS A 22 2.03 7.47 -6.00
C CYS A 22 1.14 8.09 -4.94
N GLN A 23 1.27 7.63 -3.69
CA GLN A 23 0.44 8.11 -2.59
C GLN A 23 1.25 8.23 -1.32
N THR A 24 0.92 9.24 -0.49
CA THR A 24 1.44 9.32 0.88
C THR A 24 0.55 8.47 1.79
N SER A 25 1.02 8.21 3.02
CA SER A 25 0.23 7.46 3.99
C SER A 25 -1.08 8.16 4.34
N HIS A 26 -1.08 9.49 4.40
CA HIS A 26 -2.29 10.26 4.67
C HIS A 26 -3.30 10.14 3.53
N GLN A 27 -2.83 10.17 2.30
CA GLN A 27 -3.70 9.98 1.15
C GLN A 27 -4.32 8.58 1.17
N LEU A 28 -3.52 7.59 1.53
CA LEU A 28 -4.00 6.21 1.62
C LEU A 28 -5.05 6.07 2.72
N LYS A 29 -4.87 6.75 3.85
CA LYS A 29 -5.88 6.71 4.91
C LYS A 29 -7.20 7.31 4.44
N THR A 30 -7.14 8.49 3.82
CA THR A 30 -8.34 9.12 3.27
C THR A 30 -9.01 8.18 2.26
N TYR A 31 -8.21 7.55 1.45
CA TYR A 31 -8.67 6.65 0.42
C TYR A 31 -9.36 5.43 0.99
N SER A 32 -8.78 4.84 2.03
CA SER A 32 -9.36 3.66 2.65
C SER A 32 -10.74 3.96 3.22
N ASN A 33 -10.90 5.14 3.83
CA ASN A 33 -12.19 5.53 4.40
C ASN A 33 -13.25 5.77 3.32
N ARG A 34 -12.85 6.36 2.20
CA ARG A 34 -13.79 6.76 1.15
C ARG A 34 -14.17 5.61 0.21
N MET A 35 -13.17 4.86 -0.22
CA MET A 35 -13.37 3.92 -1.33
C MET A 35 -13.54 2.48 -0.87
N TYR A 36 -13.00 2.15 0.28
CA TYR A 36 -13.02 0.77 0.76
C TYR A 36 -13.84 0.60 2.03
N ASP A 37 -14.38 1.70 2.55
CA ASP A 37 -15.17 1.71 3.78
C ASP A 37 -14.42 1.02 4.93
N GLU A 38 -13.10 1.27 4.98
CA GLU A 38 -12.23 0.69 5.99
C GLU A 38 -11.66 1.81 6.85
N ASP A 39 -11.58 1.58 8.15
CA ASP A 39 -11.09 2.57 9.09
C ASP A 39 -9.74 2.18 9.66
N TYR A 40 -8.74 2.12 8.80
CA TYR A 40 -7.38 1.84 9.22
C TYR A 40 -6.71 3.11 9.71
N SER A 41 -5.94 2.99 10.79
CA SER A 41 -5.16 4.12 11.30
C SER A 41 -3.97 4.40 10.37
N VAL A 42 -3.44 5.62 10.46
CA VAL A 42 -2.22 5.97 9.72
C VAL A 42 -1.07 5.04 10.11
N GLY A 43 -1.03 4.66 11.41
CA GLY A 43 -0.01 3.72 11.88
C GLY A 43 -0.11 2.35 11.22
N SER A 44 -1.34 1.83 11.07
CA SER A 44 -1.55 0.55 10.40
C SER A 44 -1.17 0.63 8.93
N ILE A 45 -1.54 1.72 8.27
CA ILE A 45 -1.17 1.93 6.86
C ILE A 45 0.34 2.06 6.72
N GLY A 46 0.99 2.79 7.63
CA GLY A 46 2.44 2.91 7.63
C GLY A 46 3.13 1.56 7.82
N ALA A 47 2.60 0.72 8.70
CA ALA A 47 3.15 -0.62 8.90
C ALA A 47 2.99 -1.46 7.65
N ALA A 48 1.84 -1.37 6.98
CA ALA A 48 1.60 -2.08 5.72
C ALA A 48 2.58 -1.62 4.64
N LEU A 49 2.81 -0.31 4.54
CA LEU A 49 3.76 0.24 3.57
C LEU A 49 5.17 -0.27 3.83
N ARG A 50 5.60 -0.31 5.10
CA ARG A 50 6.92 -0.84 5.44
C ARG A 50 7.03 -2.32 5.08
N LYS A 51 5.98 -3.09 5.34
CA LYS A 51 5.96 -4.50 5.01
C LYS A 51 6.06 -4.72 3.50
N LEU A 52 5.26 -3.98 2.73
CA LEU A 52 5.30 -4.10 1.27
C LEU A 52 6.66 -3.70 0.72
N THR A 53 7.25 -2.63 1.27
CA THR A 53 8.58 -2.18 0.86
C THR A 53 9.63 -3.24 1.17
N ALA A 54 9.56 -3.85 2.34
CA ALA A 54 10.51 -4.89 2.75
C ALA A 54 10.41 -6.12 1.86
N LYS A 55 9.23 -6.40 1.31
CA LYS A 55 9.03 -7.53 0.40
C LYS A 55 9.35 -7.17 -1.06
N GLY A 56 9.76 -5.95 -1.33
CA GLY A 56 10.06 -5.50 -2.69
C GLY A 56 8.83 -5.20 -3.52
N MET A 57 7.66 -5.15 -2.91
CA MET A 57 6.40 -4.87 -3.60
C MET A 57 6.12 -3.39 -3.74
N ALA A 58 6.76 -2.56 -2.92
CA ALA A 58 6.59 -1.12 -2.96
C ALA A 58 7.94 -0.44 -2.83
N ALA A 59 7.99 0.80 -3.27
CA ALA A 59 9.17 1.65 -3.13
C ALA A 59 8.68 3.04 -2.74
N TYR A 60 9.59 3.90 -2.31
CA TYR A 60 9.22 5.25 -1.92
C TYR A 60 10.35 6.24 -2.20
N SER A 61 9.95 7.50 -2.26
CA SER A 61 10.91 8.61 -2.27
C SER A 61 10.31 9.72 -1.43
N GLU A 62 11.12 10.71 -1.09
CA GLU A 62 10.62 11.88 -0.35
C GLU A 62 10.29 12.99 -1.33
N ASN A 63 9.17 13.67 -1.09
CA ASN A 63 8.79 14.84 -1.87
C ASN A 63 9.45 16.09 -1.29
N GLU A 64 9.14 17.26 -1.85
CA GLU A 64 9.72 18.52 -1.39
C GLU A 64 9.41 18.85 0.06
N LYS A 65 8.31 18.31 0.58
CA LYS A 65 7.90 18.53 1.97
C LYS A 65 8.49 17.52 2.94
N GLY A 66 9.33 16.61 2.43
CA GLY A 66 9.92 15.57 3.28
C GLY A 66 8.97 14.41 3.57
N GLN A 67 7.84 14.34 2.88
CA GLN A 67 6.89 13.25 3.05
C GLN A 67 7.27 12.09 2.14
N LYS A 68 7.10 10.87 2.65
CA LYS A 68 7.35 9.68 1.85
C LYS A 68 6.16 9.41 0.93
N VAL A 69 6.46 9.29 -0.35
CA VAL A 69 5.47 8.98 -1.38
C VAL A 69 5.76 7.58 -1.87
N TYR A 70 4.78 6.71 -1.81
CA TYR A 70 4.95 5.29 -2.12
C TYR A 70 4.28 4.93 -3.44
N TRP A 71 4.84 3.92 -4.12
CA TRP A 71 4.24 3.37 -5.33
C TRP A 71 4.53 1.88 -5.37
N LEU A 72 3.79 1.15 -6.21
CA LEU A 72 4.05 -0.28 -6.40
C LEU A 72 5.19 -0.48 -7.39
N THR A 73 6.07 -1.41 -7.05
CA THR A 73 7.07 -1.90 -7.99
C THR A 73 6.40 -2.84 -8.98
N GLU A 74 7.14 -3.25 -10.00
CA GLU A 74 6.64 -4.24 -10.93
C GLU A 74 6.25 -5.54 -10.21
N PHE A 75 7.09 -5.97 -9.26
CA PHE A 75 6.79 -7.15 -8.46
C PHE A 75 5.51 -6.96 -7.65
N GLY A 76 5.28 -5.76 -7.12
CA GLY A 76 4.08 -5.46 -6.36
C GLY A 76 2.82 -5.49 -7.19
N ARG A 77 2.93 -5.29 -8.50
CA ARG A 77 1.79 -5.33 -9.41
C ARG A 77 1.45 -6.73 -9.87
N GLU A 78 2.40 -7.64 -9.78
CA GLU A 78 2.16 -9.02 -10.16
C GLU A 78 1.15 -9.64 -9.20
N ASN A 79 0.25 -10.42 -9.72
CA ASN A 79 -0.74 -11.16 -8.93
C ASN A 79 -1.73 -10.27 -8.18
N ILE A 80 -1.81 -8.99 -8.54
CA ILE A 80 -2.76 -8.09 -7.88
C ILE A 80 -4.20 -8.56 -8.07
N LYS A 81 -4.48 -9.23 -9.17
CA LYS A 81 -5.81 -9.76 -9.44
C LYS A 81 -6.20 -10.87 -8.48
N GLU A 82 -5.21 -11.60 -7.98
CA GLU A 82 -5.46 -12.64 -6.99
C GLU A 82 -5.91 -12.05 -5.67
N ASP A 83 -5.36 -10.89 -5.32
CA ASP A 83 -5.77 -10.18 -4.11
C ASP A 83 -7.18 -9.65 -4.21
N ALA A 84 -7.64 -9.37 -5.42
CA ALA A 84 -8.96 -8.80 -5.65
C ALA A 84 -10.08 -9.82 -5.48
N GLU A 85 -9.74 -11.08 -5.50
CA GLU A 85 -10.69 -12.15 -5.26
C GLU A 85 -10.83 -12.43 -3.77
#